data_727369df50fd2c7591f9e3f1635800f7
#
_entry.id   727369df50fd2c7591f9e3f1635800f7
#
_cell.length_a   1.000
_cell.length_b   1.000
_cell.length_c   1.000
_cell.angle_alpha   90.00
_cell.angle_beta   90.00
_cell.angle_gamma   90.00
#
_symmetry.space_group_name_H-M   'P 1'
#
loop_
_entity.id
_entity.type
_entity.pdbx_description
1 polymer ?
#
loop_
_entity_poly.entity_id
_entity_poly.type
_entity_poly.pdbx_seq_one_letter_code
_entity_poly.pdbx_strand_id
1 'polypeptide(L)' 'MKELVEYIAHALVEDPSKVEVIEVEEGDQVRIELKVAKEDMGRIIGKGGRVANSIRVLLRVAAAREGKRVTLDVIEPSS' A
#
# COMPACT_ATOMS: atom_id res chain seq x y z
N MET A 1 -5.14 -8.33 -4.18
CA MET A 1 -4.69 -7.35 -3.16
C MET A 1 -4.26 -6.02 -3.73
N LYS A 2 -3.72 -6.01 -4.93
CA LYS A 2 -3.31 -4.77 -5.61
C LYS A 2 -4.48 -3.78 -5.72
N GLU A 3 -5.63 -4.27 -6.14
CA GLU A 3 -6.82 -3.42 -6.34
C GLU A 3 -7.28 -2.78 -5.04
N LEU A 4 -7.17 -3.50 -3.93
CA LEU A 4 -7.52 -2.96 -2.62
C LEU A 4 -6.61 -1.80 -2.25
N VAL A 5 -5.31 -1.95 -2.47
CA VAL A 5 -4.34 -0.90 -2.17
C VAL A 5 -4.58 0.32 -3.08
N GLU A 6 -4.84 0.06 -4.36
CA GLU A 6 -5.15 1.15 -5.31
C GLU A 6 -6.38 1.93 -4.87
N TYR A 7 -7.44 1.22 -4.48
CA TYR A 7 -8.67 1.85 -4.04
C TYR A 7 -8.43 2.74 -2.81
N ILE A 8 -7.73 2.20 -1.82
CA ILE A 8 -7.45 2.95 -0.59
C ILE A 8 -6.58 4.17 -0.89
N ALA A 9 -5.53 3.99 -1.68
CA ALA A 9 -4.62 5.08 -2.02
C ALA A 9 -5.35 6.20 -2.77
N HIS A 10 -6.16 5.83 -3.77
CA HIS A 10 -6.91 6.82 -4.54
C HIS A 10 -7.87 7.63 -3.66
N ALA A 11 -8.40 7.01 -2.61
CA ALA A 11 -9.31 7.69 -1.69
C ALA A 11 -8.60 8.67 -0.77
N LEU A 12 -7.30 8.45 -0.53
CA LEU A 12 -6.55 9.26 0.44
C LEU A 12 -5.74 10.39 -0.17
N VAL A 13 -5.28 10.23 -1.42
CA VAL A 13 -4.36 11.19 -2.02
C VAL A 13 -5.10 12.32 -2.72
N GLU A 14 -4.39 13.43 -2.89
CA GLU A 14 -4.89 14.55 -3.70
C GLU A 14 -4.58 14.35 -5.17
N ASP A 15 -3.48 13.65 -5.48
CA ASP A 15 -3.05 13.43 -6.86
C ASP A 15 -3.08 11.94 -7.22
N PRO A 16 -4.25 11.41 -7.58
CA PRO A 16 -4.37 9.98 -7.91
C PRO A 16 -3.60 9.59 -9.18
N SER A 17 -3.24 10.54 -10.02
CA SER A 17 -2.46 10.21 -11.22
C SER A 17 -1.05 9.73 -10.90
N LYS A 18 -0.58 10.01 -9.69
CA LYS A 18 0.75 9.59 -9.25
C LYS A 18 0.75 8.28 -8.48
N VAL A 19 -0.42 7.70 -8.24
CA VAL A 19 -0.51 6.43 -7.52
C VAL A 19 -0.05 5.29 -8.43
N GLU A 20 0.90 4.52 -7.93
CA GLU A 20 1.38 3.33 -8.63
C GLU A 20 1.50 2.21 -7.62
N VAL A 21 0.90 1.07 -7.92
CA VAL A 21 0.95 -0.10 -7.05
C VAL A 21 1.59 -1.25 -7.81
N ILE A 22 2.62 -1.83 -7.22
CA ILE A 22 3.31 -2.98 -7.80
C ILE A 22 3.13 -4.15 -6.85
N GLU A 23 2.65 -5.26 -7.38
CA GLU A 23 2.48 -6.50 -6.60
C GLU A 23 3.40 -7.57 -7.16
N VAL A 24 4.23 -8.14 -6.29
CA VAL A 24 5.11 -9.25 -6.65
C VAL A 24 4.73 -10.43 -5.78
N GLU A 25 4.39 -11.54 -6.42
CA GLU A 25 4.00 -12.76 -5.71
C GLU A 25 5.05 -13.84 -5.93
N GLU A 26 5.57 -14.40 -4.82
CA GLU A 26 6.55 -15.47 -4.86
C GLU A 26 6.13 -16.54 -3.86
N GLY A 27 5.61 -17.65 -4.36
CA GLY A 27 5.09 -18.73 -3.52
C GLY A 27 3.95 -18.21 -2.64
N ASP A 28 4.11 -18.30 -1.33
CA ASP A 28 3.11 -17.80 -0.37
C ASP A 28 3.40 -16.37 0.10
N GLN A 29 4.40 -15.71 -0.48
CA GLN A 29 4.79 -14.35 -0.13
C GLN A 29 4.26 -13.37 -1.18
N VAL A 30 3.65 -12.28 -0.72
CA VAL A 30 3.19 -11.21 -1.60
C VAL A 30 3.83 -9.92 -1.09
N ARG A 31 4.52 -9.22 -1.97
CA ARG A 31 5.09 -7.92 -1.66
C ARG A 31 4.36 -6.87 -2.47
N ILE A 32 3.89 -5.84 -1.80
CA ILE A 32 3.20 -4.73 -2.45
C ILE A 32 4.02 -3.47 -2.23
N GLU A 33 4.30 -2.76 -3.32
CA GLU A 33 4.97 -1.48 -3.28
C GLU A 33 3.98 -0.41 -3.70
N LEU A 34 3.85 0.63 -2.90
CA LEU A 34 2.94 1.73 -3.16
C LEU A 34 3.73 3.01 -3.34
N LYS A 35 3.54 3.66 -4.50
CA LYS A 35 4.15 4.95 -4.80
C LYS A 35 3.04 5.98 -4.93
N VAL A 36 3.26 7.14 -4.34
CA VAL A 36 2.33 8.27 -4.46
C VAL A 36 3.15 9.54 -4.65
N ALA A 37 2.47 10.65 -4.95
CA ALA A 37 3.14 11.94 -5.04
C ALA A 37 3.82 12.26 -3.70
N LYS A 38 4.95 12.94 -3.76
CA LYS A 38 5.70 13.31 -2.56
C LYS A 38 4.81 14.04 -1.56
N GLU A 39 3.95 14.93 -2.04
CA GLU A 39 3.05 15.72 -1.22
C GLU A 39 1.98 14.86 -0.53
N ASP A 40 1.75 13.66 -1.04
CA ASP A 40 0.74 12.76 -0.49
C ASP A 40 1.31 11.71 0.46
N MET A 41 2.64 11.66 0.62
CA MET A 41 3.26 10.66 1.49
C MET A 41 2.71 10.71 2.91
N GLY A 42 2.52 11.90 3.44
CA GLY A 42 1.99 12.06 4.80
C GLY A 42 0.58 11.51 4.94
N ARG A 43 -0.22 11.59 3.89
CA ARG A 43 -1.59 11.05 3.92
C ARG A 43 -1.61 9.54 3.95
N ILE A 44 -0.66 8.93 3.26
CA ILE A 44 -0.57 7.46 3.20
C ILE A 44 0.02 6.90 4.49
N ILE A 45 1.05 7.56 5.02
CA ILE A 45 1.71 7.10 6.25
C ILE A 45 0.84 7.39 7.46
N GLY A 46 0.31 8.61 7.52
CA GLY A 46 -0.50 9.07 8.64
C GLY A 46 0.37 9.42 9.84
N LYS A 47 -0.27 10.02 10.84
CA LYS A 47 0.42 10.44 12.05
C LYS A 47 0.93 9.21 12.80
N GLY A 48 2.24 9.15 13.02
CA GLY A 48 2.84 8.02 13.71
C GLY A 48 2.76 6.71 12.93
N GLY A 49 2.51 6.77 11.61
CA GLY A 49 2.41 5.57 10.80
C GLY A 49 1.07 4.86 10.86
N ARG A 50 0.07 5.48 11.48
CA ARG A 50 -1.22 4.81 11.74
C ARG A 50 -1.98 4.40 10.48
N VAL A 51 -1.96 5.24 9.44
CA VAL A 51 -2.68 4.93 8.21
C VAL A 51 -2.00 3.75 7.52
N ALA A 52 -0.70 3.80 7.35
CA ALA A 52 0.05 2.70 6.72
C ALA A 52 -0.13 1.40 7.50
N ASN A 53 -0.11 1.46 8.83
CA ASN A 53 -0.29 0.27 9.66
C ASN A 53 -1.70 -0.30 9.50
N SER A 54 -2.70 0.58 9.38
CA SER A 54 -4.08 0.12 9.16
C SER A 54 -4.22 -0.60 7.82
N ILE A 55 -3.58 -0.07 6.79
CA ILE A 55 -3.57 -0.72 5.48
C ILE A 55 -2.90 -2.10 5.58
N ARG A 56 -1.79 -2.19 6.30
CA ARG A 56 -1.09 -3.46 6.50
C ARG A 56 -1.99 -4.50 7.20
N VAL A 57 -2.76 -4.07 8.20
CA VAL A 57 -3.69 -4.97 8.89
C VAL A 57 -4.73 -5.51 7.93
N LEU A 58 -5.32 -4.65 7.11
CA LEU A 58 -6.31 -5.07 6.12
C LEU A 58 -5.71 -6.07 5.13
N LEU A 59 -4.49 -5.81 4.68
CA LEU A 59 -3.81 -6.70 3.75
C LEU A 59 -3.51 -8.06 4.38
N ARG A 60 -3.13 -8.08 5.65
CA ARG A 60 -2.87 -9.34 6.37
C ARG A 60 -4.14 -10.19 6.45
N VAL A 61 -5.28 -9.57 6.70
CA VAL A 61 -6.56 -10.28 6.74
C VAL A 61 -6.86 -10.88 5.37
N ALA A 62 -6.70 -10.10 4.31
CA ALA A 62 -6.96 -10.57 2.95
C ALA A 62 -5.99 -11.70 2.57
N ALA A 63 -4.72 -11.57 2.91
CA ALA A 63 -3.71 -12.57 2.58
C ALA A 63 -3.94 -13.87 3.35
N ALA A 64 -4.33 -13.77 4.62
CA ALA A 64 -4.57 -14.95 5.45
C ALA A 64 -5.67 -15.83 4.87
N ARG A 65 -6.67 -15.23 4.24
CA ARG A 65 -7.75 -15.98 3.60
C ARG A 65 -7.26 -16.82 2.41
N GLU A 66 -6.14 -16.41 1.83
CA GLU A 66 -5.54 -17.11 0.69
C GLU A 66 -4.34 -17.97 1.12
N GLY A 67 -4.07 -18.04 2.42
CA GLY A 67 -2.92 -18.79 2.92
C GLY A 67 -1.59 -18.12 2.58
N LYS A 68 -1.58 -16.80 2.43
CA LYS A 68 -0.40 -16.05 2.03
C LYS A 68 0.03 -15.06 3.09
N ARG A 69 1.28 -14.60 2.96
CA ARG A 69 1.83 -13.52 3.77
C ARG A 69 2.03 -12.32 2.87
N VAL A 70 1.81 -11.11 3.42
CA VAL A 70 1.92 -9.90 2.64
C VAL A 70 2.75 -8.86 3.38
N THR A 71 3.54 -8.12 2.62
CA THR A 71 4.24 -6.94 3.13
C THR A 71 3.87 -5.75 2.25
N LEU A 72 3.84 -4.57 2.87
CA LEU A 72 3.57 -3.32 2.17
C LEU A 72 4.73 -2.36 2.39
N ASP A 73 5.31 -1.91 1.29
CA ASP A 73 6.36 -0.89 1.31
C ASP A 73 5.82 0.37 0.66
N VAL A 74 5.82 1.47 1.40
CA VAL A 74 5.49 2.78 0.84
C VAL A 74 6.80 3.39 0.36
N ILE A 75 6.89 3.61 -0.95
CA ILE A 75 8.13 4.03 -1.59
C ILE A 75 8.14 5.56 -1.71
N GLU A 76 9.18 6.18 -1.19
CA GLU A 76 9.35 7.60 -1.32
C GLU A 76 9.79 7.94 -2.75
N PRO A 77 9.12 8.91 -3.41
CA PRO A 77 9.52 9.29 -4.77
C PRO A 77 10.93 9.82 -4.78
N SER A 78 11.69 9.43 -5.79
CA SER A 78 13.04 9.93 -6.01
C SER A 78 12.95 11.30 -6.67
N SER A 79 13.43 12.31 -6.02
CA SER A 79 13.53 13.71 -6.44
C SER A 79 12.64 14.63 -5.69
#